data_2095c2d0c0f725c5b9d572a597800e14
#
_entry.id   2095c2d0c0f725c5b9d572a597800e14
#
_cell.length_a   1.000
_cell.length_b   1.000
_cell.length_c   1.000
_cell.angle_alpha   90.00
_cell.angle_beta   90.00
_cell.angle_gamma   90.00
#
_symmetry.space_group_name_H-M   'P 1'
#
loop_
_entity.id
_entity.type
_entity.pdbx_description
1 polymer ?
#
loop_
_entity_poly.entity_id
_entity_poly.type
_entity_poly.pdbx_seq_one_letter_code
_entity_poly.pdbx_strand_id
1 'polypeptide(L)'
;KNLLQQTDRIIKSFPEVKSVFGKAGRANTATDPAPMSMFETTISLRPKDEWREGLTKADLISQMDEAVDIPGLTNMWTMPIKTRTDMLATGIKTPVGIKIAGQDLRVLERIGREIELALTDLDGTQSVFAERSVGGSYLDFDVDRKQAARYGLTVGDVQQVIASAVGGMNITNTIEGLERYPVNIRYGQAFRSSPQQMESILILTEDGSQIPMGQVAQVSLHDGPTMIKSENARPNSWVFVDLESGQDIGGFVERAKAVIAEQVDLPAGYSLRWSGQFESMERANNRLKILIPFTIAIIFLLLMIHLQHAAESAMILLTVPFSLIGGVWLITLLGFDMSIATAVGFIAVAGLAAETGVVMLVYLREAMNRYRSEERLKNHEDVRNAVIEGALLRVRPLLMTVITTLLALLPIMFGTETGAEVMKRIAAPMVGGLVSAAFMTLIIIPVVFLLINRRQLGSRTRTQLDID
;
A
#
# COMPACT_ATOMS: atom_id res chain seq x y z
N LYS A 1 -4.21 23.66 -19.19
CA LYS A 1 -3.80 24.76 -18.31
C LYS A 1 -5.01 25.38 -17.60
N ASN A 2 -6.05 25.76 -18.33
CA ASN A 2 -7.24 26.41 -17.75
C ASN A 2 -7.94 25.52 -16.70
N LEU A 3 -8.11 24.24 -16.99
CA LEU A 3 -8.72 23.28 -16.07
C LEU A 3 -7.92 23.14 -14.78
N LEU A 4 -6.58 22.99 -14.85
CA LEU A 4 -5.71 22.95 -13.68
C LEU A 4 -5.83 24.21 -12.82
N GLN A 5 -5.87 25.40 -13.47
CA GLN A 5 -6.05 26.65 -12.74
C GLN A 5 -7.44 26.78 -12.11
N GLN A 6 -8.47 26.17 -12.71
CA GLN A 6 -9.81 26.13 -12.16
C GLN A 6 -9.85 25.24 -10.91
N THR A 7 -9.32 24.03 -10.97
CA THR A 7 -9.24 23.12 -9.81
C THR A 7 -8.44 23.73 -8.66
N ASP A 8 -7.27 24.35 -8.97
CA ASP A 8 -6.45 25.03 -7.97
C ASP A 8 -7.19 26.17 -7.27
N ARG A 9 -8.01 26.96 -8.00
CA ARG A 9 -8.83 28.03 -7.42
C ARG A 9 -9.92 27.49 -6.50
N ILE A 10 -10.61 26.41 -6.91
CA ILE A 10 -11.65 25.77 -6.11
C ILE A 10 -11.04 25.27 -4.79
N ILE A 11 -9.93 24.51 -4.87
CA ILE A 11 -9.25 23.97 -3.67
C ILE A 11 -8.74 25.11 -2.78
N LYS A 12 -8.19 26.19 -3.38
CA LYS A 12 -7.67 27.33 -2.63
C LYS A 12 -8.76 28.14 -1.90
N SER A 13 -10.02 28.01 -2.29
CA SER A 13 -11.12 28.69 -1.61
C SER A 13 -11.44 28.14 -0.22
N PHE A 14 -10.99 26.94 0.12
CA PHE A 14 -11.18 26.35 1.45
C PHE A 14 -10.34 27.07 2.50
N PRO A 15 -10.93 27.48 3.64
CA PRO A 15 -10.20 28.20 4.70
C PRO A 15 -8.99 27.43 5.26
N GLU A 16 -9.08 26.12 5.32
CA GLU A 16 -8.05 25.22 5.82
C GLU A 16 -6.83 25.11 4.89
N VAL A 17 -6.96 25.58 3.65
CA VAL A 17 -5.90 25.46 2.64
C VAL A 17 -4.97 26.67 2.71
N LYS A 18 -3.69 26.41 3.03
CA LYS A 18 -2.64 27.44 3.07
C LYS A 18 -2.16 27.80 1.66
N SER A 19 -1.83 26.80 0.85
CA SER A 19 -1.37 26.99 -0.53
C SER A 19 -1.67 25.78 -1.39
N VAL A 20 -1.83 26.03 -2.70
CA VAL A 20 -2.08 25.01 -3.73
C VAL A 20 -1.04 25.19 -4.82
N PHE A 21 -0.43 24.09 -5.25
CA PHE A 21 0.52 24.06 -6.34
C PHE A 21 0.19 22.89 -7.27
N GLY A 22 -0.28 23.19 -8.46
CA GLY A 22 -0.64 22.20 -9.48
C GLY A 22 0.39 22.12 -10.61
N LYS A 23 0.73 20.93 -11.06
CA LYS A 23 1.49 20.66 -12.28
C LYS A 23 0.70 19.75 -13.22
N ALA A 24 0.88 19.90 -14.53
CA ALA A 24 0.34 19.04 -15.58
C ALA A 24 1.50 18.35 -16.31
N GLY A 25 1.40 17.03 -16.46
CA GLY A 25 2.44 16.25 -17.11
C GLY A 25 3.71 16.10 -16.27
N ARG A 26 4.82 15.80 -16.93
CA ARG A 26 6.13 15.52 -16.31
C ARG A 26 7.24 16.40 -16.86
N ALA A 27 8.37 16.48 -16.16
CA ALA A 27 9.65 16.86 -16.74
C ALA A 27 10.16 15.77 -17.69
N ASN A 28 11.11 16.12 -18.58
CA ASN A 28 11.73 15.17 -19.52
C ASN A 28 12.68 14.19 -18.81
N THR A 29 12.13 13.39 -17.88
CA THR A 29 12.85 12.36 -17.14
C THR A 29 12.08 11.05 -17.17
N ALA A 30 12.78 9.92 -17.07
CA ALA A 30 12.16 8.59 -17.00
C ALA A 30 11.53 8.27 -15.64
N THR A 31 11.80 9.07 -14.62
CA THR A 31 11.41 8.77 -13.21
C THR A 31 9.98 9.15 -12.85
N ASP A 32 9.32 9.97 -13.67
CA ASP A 32 7.92 10.37 -13.42
C ASP A 32 7.09 10.21 -14.71
N PRO A 33 6.52 9.04 -14.96
CA PRO A 33 5.73 8.76 -16.16
C PRO A 33 4.33 9.37 -16.06
N ALA A 34 4.21 10.69 -16.12
CA ALA A 34 2.95 11.41 -16.08
C ALA A 34 2.59 11.97 -17.45
N PRO A 35 1.48 11.57 -18.11
CA PRO A 35 1.02 12.17 -19.35
C PRO A 35 0.54 13.61 -19.12
N MET A 36 0.44 14.42 -20.18
CA MET A 36 -0.04 15.81 -20.08
C MET A 36 -1.48 15.94 -19.56
N SER A 37 -2.28 14.90 -19.69
CA SER A 37 -3.63 14.83 -19.15
C SER A 37 -3.67 14.59 -17.64
N MET A 38 -2.57 14.18 -17.02
CA MET A 38 -2.47 13.95 -15.60
C MET A 38 -2.08 15.22 -14.87
N PHE A 39 -2.92 15.63 -13.92
CA PHE A 39 -2.63 16.71 -12.98
C PHE A 39 -2.13 16.13 -11.67
N GLU A 40 -1.18 16.80 -11.06
CA GLU A 40 -0.71 16.52 -9.71
C GLU A 40 -0.70 17.82 -8.93
N THR A 41 -1.58 17.93 -7.94
CA THR A 41 -1.77 19.13 -7.15
C THR A 41 -1.33 18.88 -5.71
N THR A 42 -0.32 19.63 -5.26
CA THR A 42 0.14 19.61 -3.88
C THR A 42 -0.62 20.66 -3.07
N ILE A 43 -1.34 20.22 -2.05
CA ILE A 43 -2.16 21.04 -1.17
C ILE A 43 -1.48 21.12 0.19
N SER A 44 -1.06 22.31 0.59
CA SER A 44 -0.56 22.58 1.93
C SER A 44 -1.69 23.07 2.81
N LEU A 45 -1.95 22.37 3.90
CA LEU A 45 -2.99 22.74 4.86
C LEU A 45 -2.42 23.64 5.95
N ARG A 46 -3.31 24.42 6.58
CA ARG A 46 -3.02 25.19 7.79
C ARG A 46 -2.88 24.25 8.99
N PRO A 47 -2.27 24.69 10.11
CA PRO A 47 -2.32 23.96 11.37
C PRO A 47 -3.75 23.63 11.80
N LYS A 48 -3.95 22.49 12.47
CA LYS A 48 -5.30 21.98 12.83
C LYS A 48 -6.09 22.90 13.78
N ASP A 49 -5.40 23.69 14.57
CA ASP A 49 -5.96 24.71 15.47
C ASP A 49 -6.62 25.90 14.72
N GLU A 50 -6.27 26.08 13.45
CA GLU A 50 -6.87 27.08 12.57
C GLU A 50 -8.05 26.51 11.73
N TRP A 51 -8.40 25.22 11.88
CA TRP A 51 -9.46 24.60 11.12
C TRP A 51 -10.85 24.90 11.72
N ARG A 52 -11.90 24.76 10.92
CA ARG A 52 -13.28 24.81 11.39
C ARG A 52 -13.49 23.75 12.48
N GLU A 53 -14.23 24.13 13.53
CA GLU A 53 -14.47 23.26 14.69
C GLU A 53 -15.17 21.96 14.28
N GLY A 54 -14.66 20.83 14.78
CA GLY A 54 -15.20 19.51 14.50
C GLY A 54 -14.84 18.93 13.13
N LEU A 55 -14.15 19.67 12.24
CA LEU A 55 -13.81 19.19 10.92
C LEU A 55 -12.63 18.19 10.99
N THR A 56 -12.85 16.98 10.50
CA THR A 56 -11.78 16.01 10.33
C THR A 56 -11.10 16.18 8.98
N LYS A 57 -9.93 15.55 8.81
CA LYS A 57 -9.24 15.54 7.53
C LYS A 57 -10.01 14.77 6.45
N ALA A 58 -10.72 13.71 6.85
CA ALA A 58 -11.54 12.93 5.94
C ALA A 58 -12.71 13.77 5.42
N ASP A 59 -13.39 14.52 6.29
CA ASP A 59 -14.47 15.42 5.90
C ASP A 59 -13.97 16.52 4.95
N LEU A 60 -12.77 17.09 5.23
CA LEU A 60 -12.18 18.10 4.36
C LEU A 60 -11.88 17.54 2.96
N ILE A 61 -11.34 16.32 2.87
CA ILE A 61 -11.10 15.65 1.60
C ILE A 61 -12.41 15.41 0.86
N SER A 62 -13.46 14.93 1.54
CA SER A 62 -14.76 14.69 0.93
C SER A 62 -15.38 16.00 0.38
N GLN A 63 -15.29 17.11 1.15
CA GLN A 63 -15.77 18.41 0.69
C GLN A 63 -14.97 18.95 -0.52
N MET A 64 -13.66 18.75 -0.54
CA MET A 64 -12.83 19.15 -1.68
C MET A 64 -13.12 18.30 -2.91
N ASP A 65 -13.35 17.00 -2.73
CA ASP A 65 -13.68 16.06 -3.81
C ASP A 65 -15.00 16.43 -4.47
N GLU A 66 -16.04 16.69 -3.68
CA GLU A 66 -17.33 17.16 -4.16
C GLU A 66 -17.23 18.51 -4.88
N ALA A 67 -16.40 19.43 -4.37
CA ALA A 67 -16.22 20.74 -4.98
C ALA A 67 -15.45 20.70 -6.31
N VAL A 68 -14.61 19.70 -6.53
CA VAL A 68 -13.81 19.49 -7.74
C VAL A 68 -14.41 18.39 -8.62
N ASP A 69 -15.69 18.11 -8.48
CA ASP A 69 -16.42 17.19 -9.39
C ASP A 69 -16.63 17.88 -10.76
N ILE A 70 -15.70 17.59 -11.68
CA ILE A 70 -15.71 18.14 -13.04
C ILE A 70 -15.83 16.96 -14.02
N PRO A 71 -16.83 16.97 -14.94
CA PRO A 71 -17.01 15.89 -15.90
C PRO A 71 -15.73 15.56 -16.69
N GLY A 72 -15.31 14.29 -16.65
CA GLY A 72 -14.12 13.80 -17.31
C GLY A 72 -12.82 13.96 -16.50
N LEU A 73 -12.90 14.47 -15.27
CA LEU A 73 -11.78 14.51 -14.31
C LEU A 73 -12.07 13.54 -13.17
N THR A 74 -11.19 12.56 -12.97
CA THR A 74 -11.26 11.64 -11.82
C THR A 74 -10.22 12.06 -10.78
N ASN A 75 -10.66 12.30 -9.57
CA ASN A 75 -9.79 12.72 -8.47
C ASN A 75 -9.27 11.51 -7.69
N MET A 76 -8.02 11.63 -7.20
CA MET A 76 -7.40 10.69 -6.26
C MET A 76 -6.70 11.49 -5.16
N TRP A 77 -7.09 11.26 -3.91
CA TRP A 77 -6.58 12.00 -2.76
C TRP A 77 -5.52 11.20 -2.02
N THR A 78 -4.29 11.66 -2.04
CA THR A 78 -3.15 10.89 -1.54
C THR A 78 -2.20 11.76 -0.71
N MET A 79 -1.36 11.09 0.10
CA MET A 79 -0.28 11.77 0.83
C MET A 79 1.00 11.79 -0.01
N PRO A 80 1.70 12.93 -0.14
CA PRO A 80 2.81 13.08 -1.07
C PRO A 80 3.92 12.05 -0.87
N ILE A 81 4.39 11.85 0.36
CA ILE A 81 5.49 10.91 0.66
C ILE A 81 5.04 9.48 0.46
N LYS A 82 3.85 9.12 0.97
CA LYS A 82 3.28 7.78 0.81
C LYS A 82 3.10 7.41 -0.65
N THR A 83 2.48 8.30 -1.43
CA THR A 83 2.27 8.12 -2.86
C THR A 83 3.58 7.94 -3.61
N ARG A 84 4.60 8.73 -3.26
CA ARG A 84 5.94 8.60 -3.87
C ARG A 84 6.57 7.24 -3.57
N THR A 85 6.45 6.78 -2.33
CA THR A 85 6.96 5.46 -1.92
C THR A 85 6.21 4.33 -2.62
N ASP A 86 4.89 4.38 -2.66
CA ASP A 86 4.05 3.38 -3.32
C ASP A 86 4.34 3.33 -4.83
N MET A 87 4.44 4.49 -5.48
CA MET A 87 4.77 4.61 -6.90
C MET A 87 6.15 4.04 -7.23
N LEU A 88 7.16 4.29 -6.41
CA LEU A 88 8.51 3.76 -6.63
C LEU A 88 8.58 2.26 -6.40
N ALA A 89 7.78 1.73 -5.47
CA ALA A 89 7.76 0.31 -5.13
C ALA A 89 7.00 -0.53 -6.15
N THR A 90 5.86 -0.05 -6.64
CA THR A 90 4.93 -0.85 -7.46
C THR A 90 4.51 -0.18 -8.77
N GLY A 91 4.76 1.12 -8.93
CA GLY A 91 4.25 1.97 -10.01
C GLY A 91 2.84 2.50 -9.76
N ILE A 92 2.10 1.92 -8.83
CA ILE A 92 0.70 2.25 -8.53
C ILE A 92 0.64 3.28 -7.39
N LYS A 93 -0.20 4.30 -7.55
CA LYS A 93 -0.34 5.41 -6.59
C LYS A 93 -1.48 5.18 -5.59
N THR A 94 -2.40 4.27 -5.89
CA THR A 94 -3.59 3.94 -5.09
C THR A 94 -3.36 2.69 -4.23
N PRO A 95 -4.22 2.44 -3.22
CA PRO A 95 -4.15 1.23 -2.41
C PRO A 95 -4.20 -0.06 -3.23
N VAL A 96 -5.03 -0.08 -4.28
CA VAL A 96 -5.17 -1.20 -5.20
C VAL A 96 -4.90 -0.71 -6.62
N GLY A 97 -4.18 -1.50 -7.39
CA GLY A 97 -3.96 -1.28 -8.81
C GLY A 97 -4.04 -2.59 -9.58
N ILE A 98 -4.53 -2.50 -10.81
CA ILE A 98 -4.59 -3.64 -11.71
C ILE A 98 -3.74 -3.33 -12.93
N LYS A 99 -2.70 -4.13 -13.15
CA LYS A 99 -1.82 -4.02 -14.31
C LYS A 99 -2.27 -5.01 -15.37
N ILE A 100 -2.64 -4.48 -16.52
CA ILE A 100 -3.11 -5.25 -17.67
C ILE A 100 -1.94 -5.33 -18.65
N ALA A 101 -1.46 -6.52 -18.99
CA ALA A 101 -0.35 -6.72 -19.92
C ALA A 101 -0.83 -7.43 -21.20
N GLY A 102 -0.42 -6.90 -22.36
CA GLY A 102 -0.80 -7.42 -23.68
C GLY A 102 -0.04 -6.74 -24.80
N GLN A 103 -0.29 -7.09 -26.04
CA GLN A 103 0.44 -6.58 -27.19
C GLN A 103 -0.20 -5.32 -27.80
N ASP A 104 -1.52 -5.25 -27.87
CA ASP A 104 -2.24 -4.15 -28.52
C ASP A 104 -2.75 -3.14 -27.48
N LEU A 105 -2.35 -1.88 -27.61
CA LEU A 105 -2.72 -0.80 -26.71
C LEU A 105 -4.21 -0.47 -26.71
N ARG A 106 -4.90 -0.64 -27.87
CA ARG A 106 -6.34 -0.41 -27.94
C ARG A 106 -7.12 -1.47 -27.19
N VAL A 107 -6.66 -2.74 -27.26
CA VAL A 107 -7.25 -3.84 -26.48
C VAL A 107 -6.97 -3.64 -24.99
N LEU A 108 -5.76 -3.19 -24.61
CA LEU A 108 -5.45 -2.85 -23.22
C LEU A 108 -6.36 -1.75 -22.66
N GLU A 109 -6.61 -0.70 -23.46
CA GLU A 109 -7.52 0.37 -23.08
C GLU A 109 -8.97 -0.12 -22.95
N ARG A 110 -9.44 -0.96 -23.87
CA ARG A 110 -10.79 -1.56 -23.79
C ARG A 110 -10.98 -2.37 -22.52
N ILE A 111 -10.05 -3.30 -22.23
CA ILE A 111 -10.06 -4.09 -20.98
C ILE A 111 -10.02 -3.17 -19.76
N GLY A 112 -9.17 -2.13 -19.79
CA GLY A 112 -9.10 -1.16 -18.70
C GLY A 112 -10.44 -0.48 -18.44
N ARG A 113 -11.15 -0.05 -19.48
CA ARG A 113 -12.48 0.56 -19.36
C ARG A 113 -13.54 -0.42 -18.85
N GLU A 114 -13.50 -1.67 -19.30
CA GLU A 114 -14.41 -2.72 -18.82
C GLU A 114 -14.20 -2.94 -17.30
N ILE A 115 -12.94 -3.00 -16.84
CA ILE A 115 -12.60 -3.10 -15.42
C ILE A 115 -13.05 -1.85 -14.65
N GLU A 116 -12.83 -0.65 -15.19
CA GLU A 116 -13.26 0.60 -14.59
C GLU A 116 -14.77 0.61 -14.35
N LEU A 117 -15.57 0.24 -15.36
CA LEU A 117 -17.03 0.14 -15.25
C LEU A 117 -17.46 -0.94 -14.24
N ALA A 118 -16.83 -2.10 -14.27
CA ALA A 118 -17.17 -3.21 -13.39
C ALA A 118 -16.88 -2.91 -11.89
N LEU A 119 -15.88 -2.08 -11.58
CA LEU A 119 -15.48 -1.78 -10.22
C LEU A 119 -16.03 -0.45 -9.69
N THR A 120 -16.59 0.42 -10.52
CA THR A 120 -17.09 1.73 -10.09
C THR A 120 -18.19 1.60 -9.04
N ASP A 121 -19.11 0.66 -9.20
CA ASP A 121 -20.24 0.44 -8.29
C ASP A 121 -19.97 -0.64 -7.22
N LEU A 122 -18.73 -1.13 -7.12
CA LEU A 122 -18.38 -2.12 -6.11
C LEU A 122 -18.25 -1.48 -4.73
N ASP A 123 -18.95 -2.04 -3.76
CA ASP A 123 -18.96 -1.56 -2.37
C ASP A 123 -17.54 -1.40 -1.79
N GLY A 124 -17.26 -0.22 -1.23
CA GLY A 124 -15.95 0.18 -0.72
C GLY A 124 -15.03 0.85 -1.75
N THR A 125 -15.51 1.11 -2.97
CA THR A 125 -14.78 1.85 -4.00
C THR A 125 -15.03 3.36 -3.83
N GLN A 126 -13.98 4.14 -3.64
CA GLN A 126 -14.06 5.60 -3.69
C GLN A 126 -13.97 6.11 -5.12
N SER A 127 -12.98 5.63 -5.89
CA SER A 127 -12.85 5.98 -7.31
C SER A 127 -12.09 4.90 -8.08
N VAL A 128 -12.40 4.77 -9.37
CA VAL A 128 -11.66 3.91 -10.30
C VAL A 128 -11.28 4.73 -11.53
N PHE A 129 -10.05 4.55 -11.98
CA PHE A 129 -9.57 5.19 -13.18
C PHE A 129 -8.68 4.24 -13.99
N ALA A 130 -9.08 3.93 -15.20
CA ALA A 130 -8.25 3.22 -16.16
C ALA A 130 -7.47 4.21 -17.04
N GLU A 131 -6.20 3.96 -17.23
CA GLU A 131 -5.38 4.78 -18.12
C GLU A 131 -5.91 4.77 -19.54
N ARG A 132 -5.94 5.95 -20.17
CA ARG A 132 -6.26 6.11 -21.57
C ARG A 132 -4.97 6.00 -22.40
N SER A 133 -4.76 4.84 -22.99
CA SER A 133 -3.52 4.54 -23.72
C SER A 133 -3.47 5.19 -25.10
N VAL A 134 -4.61 5.58 -25.68
CA VAL A 134 -4.73 6.06 -27.07
C VAL A 134 -5.38 7.45 -27.15
N GLY A 135 -5.08 8.34 -26.19
CA GLY A 135 -5.71 9.67 -26.13
C GLY A 135 -4.82 10.82 -26.60
N GLY A 136 -3.70 10.56 -27.23
CA GLY A 136 -2.79 11.57 -27.76
C GLY A 136 -3.09 11.92 -29.21
N SER A 137 -3.17 13.22 -29.54
CA SER A 137 -3.28 13.65 -30.94
C SER A 137 -1.91 13.84 -31.53
N TYR A 138 -1.67 13.21 -32.66
CA TYR A 138 -0.43 13.27 -33.45
C TYR A 138 -0.68 13.97 -34.76
N LEU A 139 0.26 14.77 -35.17
CA LEU A 139 0.28 15.43 -36.48
C LEU A 139 1.36 14.77 -37.33
N ASP A 140 0.95 14.02 -38.33
CA ASP A 140 1.86 13.33 -39.23
C ASP A 140 2.04 14.09 -40.54
N PHE A 141 3.25 14.10 -41.00
CA PHE A 141 3.66 14.58 -42.33
C PHE A 141 4.14 13.38 -43.15
N ASP A 142 3.24 12.86 -43.99
CA ASP A 142 3.60 11.78 -44.90
C ASP A 142 4.18 12.35 -46.19
N VAL A 143 5.52 12.23 -46.35
CA VAL A 143 6.25 12.81 -47.47
C VAL A 143 6.16 11.90 -48.71
N ASP A 144 5.54 12.40 -49.77
CA ASP A 144 5.54 11.73 -51.06
C ASP A 144 6.93 11.90 -51.73
N ARG A 145 7.69 10.81 -51.69
CA ARG A 145 9.06 10.77 -52.28
C ARG A 145 9.11 11.07 -53.75
N LYS A 146 8.07 10.69 -54.51
CA LYS A 146 8.03 10.92 -55.96
C LYS A 146 7.73 12.36 -56.26
N GLN A 147 6.82 12.98 -55.53
CA GLN A 147 6.53 14.39 -55.68
C GLN A 147 7.73 15.25 -55.23
N ALA A 148 8.35 14.93 -54.08
CA ALA A 148 9.55 15.64 -53.61
C ALA A 148 10.68 15.59 -54.67
N ALA A 149 10.96 14.41 -55.22
CA ALA A 149 11.98 14.22 -56.25
C ALA A 149 11.73 15.06 -57.54
N ARG A 150 10.48 15.35 -57.91
CA ARG A 150 10.15 16.24 -59.06
C ARG A 150 10.62 17.65 -58.88
N TYR A 151 10.77 18.08 -57.62
CA TYR A 151 11.30 19.42 -57.27
C TYR A 151 12.76 19.39 -56.83
N GLY A 152 13.48 18.27 -57.08
CA GLY A 152 14.87 18.12 -56.68
C GLY A 152 15.06 17.93 -55.14
N LEU A 153 13.96 17.68 -54.39
CA LEU A 153 14.02 17.57 -52.95
C LEU A 153 14.16 16.10 -52.51
N THR A 154 14.96 15.88 -51.52
CA THR A 154 14.99 14.61 -50.77
C THR A 154 13.96 14.63 -49.62
N VAL A 155 13.62 13.45 -49.09
CA VAL A 155 12.79 13.36 -47.86
C VAL A 155 13.43 14.11 -46.70
N GLY A 156 14.78 14.07 -46.59
CA GLY A 156 15.54 14.77 -45.57
C GLY A 156 15.37 16.32 -45.63
N ASP A 157 15.34 16.91 -46.83
CA ASP A 157 15.13 18.34 -47.00
C ASP A 157 13.73 18.76 -46.51
N VAL A 158 12.71 17.98 -46.88
CA VAL A 158 11.33 18.22 -46.41
C VAL A 158 11.23 18.07 -44.90
N GLN A 159 11.82 17.03 -44.34
CA GLN A 159 11.83 16.80 -42.88
C GLN A 159 12.59 17.88 -42.12
N GLN A 160 13.66 18.42 -42.67
CA GLN A 160 14.41 19.54 -42.07
C GLN A 160 13.54 20.80 -41.96
N VAL A 161 12.74 21.10 -43.00
CA VAL A 161 11.78 22.21 -42.96
C VAL A 161 10.72 21.98 -41.93
N ILE A 162 10.16 20.76 -41.86
CA ILE A 162 9.17 20.40 -40.84
C ILE A 162 9.76 20.58 -39.41
N ALA A 163 10.98 20.04 -39.21
CA ALA A 163 11.64 20.13 -37.90
C ALA A 163 11.93 21.57 -37.47
N SER A 164 12.37 22.41 -38.39
CA SER A 164 12.70 23.82 -38.10
C SER A 164 11.44 24.73 -38.04
N ALA A 165 10.54 24.63 -39.02
CA ALA A 165 9.40 25.52 -39.13
C ALA A 165 8.29 25.18 -38.14
N VAL A 166 7.98 23.88 -37.98
CA VAL A 166 6.90 23.41 -37.09
C VAL A 166 7.41 23.08 -35.69
N GLY A 167 8.46 22.28 -35.59
CA GLY A 167 9.04 21.85 -34.31
C GLY A 167 9.84 22.95 -33.62
N GLY A 168 10.59 23.69 -34.37
CA GLY A 168 11.52 24.69 -33.90
C GLY A 168 12.95 24.15 -33.74
N MET A 169 13.92 24.95 -34.14
CA MET A 169 15.34 24.63 -34.07
C MET A 169 16.08 25.61 -33.15
N ASN A 170 16.87 25.07 -32.23
CA ASN A 170 17.76 25.88 -31.40
C ASN A 170 18.96 26.32 -32.22
N ILE A 171 19.13 27.63 -32.44
CA ILE A 171 20.24 28.22 -33.23
C ILE A 171 21.42 28.59 -32.36
N THR A 172 21.21 28.99 -31.11
CA THR A 172 22.25 29.34 -30.15
C THR A 172 21.70 29.31 -28.73
N ASN A 173 22.57 29.56 -27.74
CA ASN A 173 22.19 29.78 -26.37
C ASN A 173 22.65 31.17 -25.92
N THR A 174 21.80 31.89 -25.17
CA THR A 174 22.23 33.06 -24.40
C THR A 174 22.84 32.60 -23.07
N ILE A 175 23.81 33.39 -22.61
CA ILE A 175 24.50 33.15 -21.33
C ILE A 175 24.20 34.33 -20.42
N GLU A 176 23.44 34.07 -19.35
CA GLU A 176 23.05 35.08 -18.36
C GLU A 176 23.53 34.64 -16.97
N GLY A 177 24.75 35.04 -16.64
CA GLY A 177 25.41 34.54 -15.43
C GLY A 177 25.71 33.04 -15.51
N LEU A 178 25.09 32.22 -14.62
CA LEU A 178 25.22 30.78 -14.64
C LEU A 178 24.17 30.10 -15.53
N GLU A 179 23.16 30.81 -15.97
CA GLU A 179 22.03 30.29 -16.73
C GLU A 179 22.34 30.24 -18.23
N ARG A 180 21.71 29.30 -18.91
CA ARG A 180 21.83 29.07 -20.36
C ARG A 180 20.44 28.94 -20.94
N TYR A 181 20.04 29.85 -21.81
CA TYR A 181 18.74 29.84 -22.44
C TYR A 181 18.87 29.57 -23.95
N PRO A 182 18.22 28.52 -24.48
CA PRO A 182 18.25 28.25 -25.92
C PRO A 182 17.44 29.29 -26.68
N VAL A 183 18.00 29.82 -27.75
CA VAL A 183 17.28 30.66 -28.72
C VAL A 183 16.70 29.74 -29.79
N ASN A 184 15.37 29.60 -29.77
CA ASN A 184 14.64 28.70 -30.66
C ASN A 184 13.96 29.50 -31.78
N ILE A 185 14.16 29.12 -33.04
CA ILE A 185 13.45 29.67 -34.21
C ILE A 185 12.38 28.66 -34.65
N ARG A 186 11.19 29.16 -34.87
CA ARG A 186 10.07 28.44 -35.48
C ARG A 186 9.05 29.41 -36.05
N TYR A 187 8.16 28.93 -36.93
CA TYR A 187 7.04 29.74 -37.39
C TYR A 187 6.10 30.15 -36.25
N GLY A 188 5.50 31.31 -36.37
CA GLY A 188 4.50 31.81 -35.43
C GLY A 188 3.29 30.88 -35.34
N GLN A 189 2.57 30.92 -34.22
CA GLN A 189 1.45 30.01 -33.98
C GLN A 189 0.36 30.08 -35.05
N ALA A 190 0.13 31.26 -35.61
CA ALA A 190 -0.84 31.47 -36.70
C ALA A 190 -0.57 30.60 -37.94
N PHE A 191 0.69 30.21 -38.19
CA PHE A 191 1.07 29.37 -39.34
C PHE A 191 1.14 27.87 -38.98
N ARG A 192 0.88 27.50 -37.73
CA ARG A 192 1.02 26.12 -37.19
C ARG A 192 -0.22 25.64 -36.46
N SER A 193 -1.37 26.34 -36.55
CA SER A 193 -2.54 26.01 -35.72
C SER A 193 -3.52 25.03 -36.38
N SER A 194 -3.35 24.72 -37.65
CA SER A 194 -4.16 23.72 -38.36
C SER A 194 -3.35 22.95 -39.41
N PRO A 195 -3.74 21.74 -39.80
CA PRO A 195 -3.10 20.98 -40.89
C PRO A 195 -3.04 21.80 -42.17
N GLN A 196 -4.08 22.51 -42.55
CA GLN A 196 -4.16 23.31 -43.78
C GLN A 196 -3.12 24.46 -43.79
N GLN A 197 -2.89 25.10 -42.65
CA GLN A 197 -1.87 26.12 -42.52
C GLN A 197 -0.46 25.53 -42.65
N MET A 198 -0.25 24.32 -42.12
CA MET A 198 1.02 23.61 -42.24
C MET A 198 1.30 23.14 -43.68
N GLU A 199 0.26 22.74 -44.41
CA GLU A 199 0.40 22.47 -45.87
C GLU A 199 0.79 23.68 -46.67
N SER A 200 0.50 24.88 -46.20
CA SER A 200 0.89 26.13 -46.86
C SER A 200 2.33 26.61 -46.55
N ILE A 201 3.03 25.94 -45.64
CA ILE A 201 4.45 26.26 -45.34
C ILE A 201 5.29 26.11 -46.60
N LEU A 202 6.11 27.10 -46.89
CA LEU A 202 6.94 27.11 -48.11
C LEU A 202 8.26 26.36 -47.90
N ILE A 203 8.59 25.52 -48.87
CA ILE A 203 9.87 24.81 -48.98
C ILE A 203 10.65 25.45 -50.09
N LEU A 204 11.90 25.77 -49.83
CA LEU A 204 12.84 26.30 -50.84
C LEU A 204 13.46 25.11 -51.58
N THR A 205 13.39 25.15 -52.90
CA THR A 205 13.98 24.16 -53.80
C THR A 205 15.39 24.61 -54.18
N GLU A 206 16.21 23.73 -54.75
CA GLU A 206 17.59 24.04 -55.15
C GLU A 206 17.69 25.14 -56.22
N ASP A 207 16.69 25.26 -57.12
CA ASP A 207 16.60 26.29 -58.12
C ASP A 207 16.14 27.67 -57.59
N GLY A 208 15.87 27.76 -56.28
CA GLY A 208 15.40 28.98 -55.63
C GLY A 208 13.87 29.17 -55.66
N SER A 209 13.11 28.24 -56.22
CA SER A 209 11.65 28.28 -56.20
C SER A 209 11.09 27.94 -54.82
N GLN A 210 9.92 28.47 -54.51
CA GLN A 210 9.21 28.18 -53.25
C GLN A 210 7.94 27.40 -53.56
N ILE A 211 7.82 26.21 -52.97
CA ILE A 211 6.63 25.34 -53.12
C ILE A 211 5.95 25.11 -51.77
N PRO A 212 4.61 25.06 -51.75
CA PRO A 212 3.89 24.70 -50.55
C PRO A 212 4.17 23.26 -50.12
N MET A 213 4.27 23.02 -48.81
CA MET A 213 4.46 21.69 -48.18
C MET A 213 3.45 20.66 -48.71
N GLY A 214 2.19 21.04 -48.87
CA GLY A 214 1.13 20.16 -49.36
C GLY A 214 1.30 19.60 -50.76
N GLN A 215 2.30 20.13 -51.57
CA GLN A 215 2.66 19.53 -52.86
C GLN A 215 3.55 18.32 -52.72
N VAL A 216 4.24 18.17 -51.60
CA VAL A 216 5.24 17.11 -51.38
C VAL A 216 4.97 16.29 -50.12
N ALA A 217 4.02 16.69 -49.27
CA ALA A 217 3.65 15.97 -48.06
C ALA A 217 2.14 16.13 -47.77
N GLN A 218 1.52 15.07 -47.30
CA GLN A 218 0.17 15.10 -46.76
C GLN A 218 0.25 15.32 -45.26
N VAL A 219 -0.54 16.26 -44.73
CA VAL A 219 -0.60 16.56 -43.29
C VAL A 219 -1.90 15.97 -42.72
N SER A 220 -1.78 15.06 -41.81
CA SER A 220 -2.94 14.40 -41.19
C SER A 220 -2.86 14.42 -39.68
N LEU A 221 -4.05 14.47 -39.04
CA LEU A 221 -4.18 14.37 -37.62
C LEU A 221 -4.73 12.96 -37.30
N HIS A 222 -4.08 12.25 -36.39
CA HIS A 222 -4.57 10.96 -35.91
C HIS A 222 -4.37 10.79 -34.41
N ASP A 223 -5.14 9.90 -33.81
CA ASP A 223 -5.02 9.55 -32.41
C ASP A 223 -3.98 8.44 -32.22
N GLY A 224 -3.14 8.60 -31.22
CA GLY A 224 -2.09 7.64 -30.90
C GLY A 224 -1.80 7.58 -29.40
N PRO A 225 -0.85 6.75 -28.97
CA PRO A 225 -0.52 6.59 -27.56
C PRO A 225 0.18 7.83 -27.03
N THR A 226 -0.33 8.39 -25.93
CA THR A 226 0.32 9.47 -25.19
C THR A 226 1.62 9.00 -24.51
N MET A 227 1.63 7.76 -24.10
CA MET A 227 2.75 7.10 -23.44
C MET A 227 2.60 5.58 -23.59
N ILE A 228 3.68 4.90 -23.89
CA ILE A 228 3.75 3.44 -23.90
C ILE A 228 4.58 3.00 -22.70
N LYS A 229 3.93 2.26 -21.79
CA LYS A 229 4.60 1.60 -20.67
C LYS A 229 4.87 0.14 -20.99
N SER A 230 6.00 -0.36 -20.54
CA SER A 230 6.32 -1.78 -20.62
C SER A 230 6.86 -2.28 -19.28
N GLU A 231 6.46 -3.48 -18.91
CA GLU A 231 6.94 -4.19 -17.72
C GLU A 231 7.18 -5.66 -18.10
N ASN A 232 8.37 -6.18 -17.77
CA ASN A 232 8.78 -7.52 -18.18
C ASN A 232 8.71 -7.75 -19.72
N ALA A 233 9.16 -6.75 -20.49
CA ALA A 233 9.17 -6.75 -21.95
C ALA A 233 7.78 -6.85 -22.62
N ARG A 234 6.69 -6.52 -21.89
CA ARG A 234 5.32 -6.49 -22.43
C ARG A 234 4.71 -5.12 -22.22
N PRO A 235 4.05 -4.53 -23.24
CA PRO A 235 3.24 -3.33 -23.07
C PRO A 235 2.19 -3.56 -21.98
N ASN A 236 1.91 -2.52 -21.21
CA ASN A 236 0.90 -2.60 -20.16
C ASN A 236 0.13 -1.28 -19.99
N SER A 237 -1.07 -1.40 -19.45
CA SER A 237 -1.93 -0.31 -19.01
C SER A 237 -2.38 -0.57 -17.58
N TRP A 238 -2.64 0.49 -16.81
CA TRP A 238 -2.94 0.37 -15.40
C TRP A 238 -4.35 0.89 -15.09
N VAL A 239 -5.03 0.19 -14.20
CA VAL A 239 -6.26 0.66 -13.57
C VAL A 239 -5.94 0.97 -12.11
N PHE A 240 -6.22 2.19 -11.72
CA PHE A 240 -6.06 2.68 -10.36
C PHE A 240 -7.40 2.59 -9.64
N VAL A 241 -7.40 1.99 -8.46
CA VAL A 241 -8.59 1.84 -7.62
C VAL A 241 -8.30 2.46 -6.27
N ASP A 242 -9.00 3.53 -5.96
CA ASP A 242 -8.98 4.14 -4.64
C ASP A 242 -10.14 3.60 -3.79
N LEU A 243 -9.90 3.44 -2.50
CA LEU A 243 -10.83 2.81 -1.58
C LEU A 243 -11.32 3.82 -0.55
N GLU A 244 -12.56 3.63 -0.11
CA GLU A 244 -13.10 4.38 1.02
C GLU A 244 -12.24 4.22 2.27
N SER A 245 -12.25 5.24 3.13
CA SER A 245 -11.46 5.24 4.35
C SER A 245 -11.86 4.08 5.27
N GLY A 246 -10.89 3.27 5.68
CA GLY A 246 -11.12 2.13 6.58
C GLY A 246 -11.46 0.81 5.89
N GLN A 247 -11.54 0.79 4.56
CA GLN A 247 -11.86 -0.43 3.80
C GLN A 247 -10.75 -1.49 3.91
N ASP A 248 -11.15 -2.75 4.11
CA ASP A 248 -10.23 -3.89 4.05
C ASP A 248 -9.78 -4.16 2.60
N ILE A 249 -8.49 -3.90 2.34
CA ILE A 249 -7.89 -4.09 1.01
C ILE A 249 -7.99 -5.55 0.55
N GLY A 250 -7.78 -6.51 1.46
CA GLY A 250 -7.78 -7.94 1.13
C GLY A 250 -9.15 -8.43 0.69
N GLY A 251 -10.16 -8.17 1.52
CA GLY A 251 -11.55 -8.52 1.23
C GLY A 251 -12.09 -7.82 -0.01
N PHE A 252 -11.72 -6.55 -0.22
CA PHE A 252 -12.07 -5.81 -1.44
C PHE A 252 -11.50 -6.49 -2.68
N VAL A 253 -10.20 -6.81 -2.69
CA VAL A 253 -9.56 -7.45 -3.87
C VAL A 253 -10.18 -8.80 -4.18
N GLU A 254 -10.56 -9.60 -3.19
CA GLU A 254 -11.24 -10.89 -3.46
C GLU A 254 -12.63 -10.69 -4.10
N ARG A 255 -13.41 -9.69 -3.65
CA ARG A 255 -14.68 -9.33 -4.31
C ARG A 255 -14.46 -8.81 -5.73
N ALA A 256 -13.47 -7.92 -5.89
CA ALA A 256 -13.12 -7.33 -7.19
C ALA A 256 -12.66 -8.41 -8.21
N LYS A 257 -11.89 -9.41 -7.77
CA LYS A 257 -11.50 -10.56 -8.61
C LYS A 257 -12.72 -11.33 -9.12
N ALA A 258 -13.70 -11.56 -8.25
CA ALA A 258 -14.93 -12.28 -8.64
C ALA A 258 -15.73 -11.48 -9.69
N VAL A 259 -15.92 -10.17 -9.47
CA VAL A 259 -16.63 -9.30 -10.41
C VAL A 259 -15.92 -9.20 -11.75
N ILE A 260 -14.59 -9.03 -11.76
CA ILE A 260 -13.82 -8.98 -13.01
C ILE A 260 -13.87 -10.31 -13.76
N ALA A 261 -13.81 -11.44 -13.06
CA ALA A 261 -13.89 -12.76 -13.70
C ALA A 261 -15.25 -13.02 -14.36
N GLU A 262 -16.32 -12.40 -13.86
CA GLU A 262 -17.68 -12.53 -14.41
C GLU A 262 -17.97 -11.54 -15.55
N GLN A 263 -17.46 -10.30 -15.44
CA GLN A 263 -17.89 -9.19 -16.30
C GLN A 263 -16.88 -8.77 -17.36
N VAL A 264 -15.61 -9.17 -17.24
CA VAL A 264 -14.55 -8.73 -18.16
C VAL A 264 -14.04 -9.87 -19.00
N ASP A 265 -14.15 -9.73 -20.33
CA ASP A 265 -13.59 -10.69 -21.27
C ASP A 265 -12.09 -10.45 -21.48
N LEU A 266 -11.29 -11.41 -21.03
CA LEU A 266 -9.83 -11.35 -21.15
C LEU A 266 -9.36 -12.21 -22.33
N PRO A 267 -8.99 -11.62 -23.48
CA PRO A 267 -8.54 -12.36 -24.65
C PRO A 267 -7.26 -13.16 -24.38
N ALA A 268 -7.04 -14.21 -25.16
CA ALA A 268 -5.80 -14.99 -25.09
C ALA A 268 -4.57 -14.12 -25.32
N GLY A 269 -3.55 -14.30 -24.48
CA GLY A 269 -2.31 -13.49 -24.52
C GLY A 269 -2.34 -12.22 -23.67
N TYR A 270 -3.48 -11.88 -23.05
CA TYR A 270 -3.59 -10.81 -22.06
C TYR A 270 -3.58 -11.38 -20.66
N SER A 271 -3.09 -10.60 -19.70
CA SER A 271 -3.02 -11.03 -18.30
C SER A 271 -3.25 -9.85 -17.36
N LEU A 272 -3.88 -10.13 -16.22
CA LEU A 272 -4.09 -9.18 -15.13
C LEU A 272 -3.15 -9.50 -13.98
N ARG A 273 -2.58 -8.45 -13.36
CA ARG A 273 -1.80 -8.56 -12.13
C ARG A 273 -2.24 -7.50 -11.13
N TRP A 274 -2.59 -7.95 -9.94
CA TRP A 274 -2.92 -7.08 -8.82
C TRP A 274 -1.65 -6.48 -8.22
N SER A 275 -1.67 -5.20 -7.93
CA SER A 275 -0.51 -4.44 -7.46
C SER A 275 -0.93 -3.33 -6.48
N GLY A 276 -0.02 -2.41 -6.18
CA GLY A 276 -0.23 -1.39 -5.15
C GLY A 276 0.10 -1.92 -3.76
N GLN A 277 -0.56 -1.42 -2.72
CA GLN A 277 -0.35 -1.87 -1.34
C GLN A 277 -0.73 -3.34 -1.14
N PHE A 278 -1.73 -3.83 -1.90
CA PHE A 278 -2.13 -5.23 -1.91
C PHE A 278 -0.96 -6.18 -2.20
N GLU A 279 -0.10 -5.85 -3.16
CA GLU A 279 1.08 -6.67 -3.51
C GLU A 279 2.06 -6.78 -2.32
N SER A 280 2.25 -5.70 -1.58
CA SER A 280 3.11 -5.69 -0.38
C SER A 280 2.48 -6.51 0.75
N MET A 281 1.16 -6.40 0.93
CA MET A 281 0.41 -7.17 1.92
C MET A 281 0.43 -8.67 1.59
N GLU A 282 0.23 -9.06 0.34
CA GLU A 282 0.28 -10.45 -0.11
C GLU A 282 1.68 -11.06 0.11
N ARG A 283 2.74 -10.31 -0.25
CA ARG A 283 4.13 -10.73 0.01
C ARG A 283 4.41 -10.92 1.50
N ALA A 284 3.92 -10.00 2.35
CA ALA A 284 4.05 -10.10 3.80
C ALA A 284 3.31 -11.33 4.33
N ASN A 285 2.06 -11.55 3.93
CA ASN A 285 1.25 -12.69 4.33
C ASN A 285 1.89 -14.03 3.93
N ASN A 286 2.42 -14.14 2.73
CA ASN A 286 3.08 -15.35 2.25
C ASN A 286 4.37 -15.65 3.02
N ARG A 287 5.13 -14.62 3.41
CA ARG A 287 6.30 -14.79 4.29
C ARG A 287 5.90 -15.20 5.71
N LEU A 288 4.85 -14.58 6.27
CA LEU A 288 4.36 -14.89 7.61
C LEU A 288 3.82 -16.32 7.73
N LYS A 289 3.17 -16.85 6.70
CA LYS A 289 2.69 -18.25 6.64
C LYS A 289 3.82 -19.27 6.87
N ILE A 290 5.05 -18.97 6.46
CA ILE A 290 6.23 -19.82 6.65
C ILE A 290 6.95 -19.46 7.96
N LEU A 291 7.13 -18.16 8.21
CA LEU A 291 7.93 -17.69 9.33
C LEU A 291 7.29 -18.01 10.68
N ILE A 292 5.97 -17.87 10.82
CA ILE A 292 5.27 -18.10 12.07
C ILE A 292 5.39 -19.58 12.53
N PRO A 293 5.05 -20.60 11.71
CA PRO A 293 5.21 -21.99 12.12
C PRO A 293 6.66 -22.36 12.43
N PHE A 294 7.62 -21.83 11.65
CA PHE A 294 9.04 -22.06 11.88
C PHE A 294 9.51 -21.48 13.23
N THR A 295 9.09 -20.24 13.53
CA THR A 295 9.39 -19.60 14.82
C THR A 295 8.77 -20.36 15.98
N ILE A 296 7.52 -20.79 15.86
CA ILE A 296 6.84 -21.62 16.87
C ILE A 296 7.59 -22.92 17.10
N ALA A 297 8.06 -23.58 16.04
CA ALA A 297 8.83 -24.81 16.16
C ALA A 297 10.18 -24.59 16.88
N ILE A 298 10.88 -23.50 16.59
CA ILE A 298 12.12 -23.12 17.30
C ILE A 298 11.82 -22.85 18.78
N ILE A 299 10.81 -22.07 19.09
CA ILE A 299 10.42 -21.77 20.48
C ILE A 299 10.08 -23.07 21.22
N PHE A 300 9.31 -23.96 20.60
CA PHE A 300 8.98 -25.27 21.18
C PHE A 300 10.25 -26.11 21.47
N LEU A 301 11.20 -26.14 20.53
CA LEU A 301 12.46 -26.86 20.69
C LEU A 301 13.29 -26.29 21.85
N LEU A 302 13.42 -24.96 21.92
CA LEU A 302 14.16 -24.29 23.00
C LEU A 302 13.47 -24.53 24.37
N LEU A 303 12.15 -24.47 24.43
CA LEU A 303 11.39 -24.78 25.64
C LEU A 303 11.57 -26.24 26.03
N MET A 304 11.58 -27.16 25.07
CA MET A 304 11.78 -28.59 25.33
C MET A 304 13.17 -28.86 25.86
N ILE A 305 14.20 -28.21 25.35
CA ILE A 305 15.58 -28.33 25.85
C ILE A 305 15.69 -27.79 27.29
N HIS A 306 15.06 -26.62 27.54
CA HIS A 306 15.11 -25.98 28.86
C HIS A 306 14.31 -26.73 29.92
N LEU A 307 13.08 -27.12 29.61
CA LEU A 307 12.16 -27.76 30.54
C LEU A 307 12.33 -29.26 30.62
N GLN A 308 12.95 -29.89 29.63
CA GLN A 308 13.14 -31.35 29.50
C GLN A 308 11.84 -32.18 29.53
N HIS A 309 10.66 -31.50 29.36
CA HIS A 309 9.35 -32.13 29.36
C HIS A 309 8.47 -31.53 28.23
N ALA A 310 8.15 -32.38 27.24
CA ALA A 310 7.39 -31.97 26.08
C ALA A 310 5.95 -31.48 26.44
N ALA A 311 5.32 -32.11 27.44
CA ALA A 311 3.98 -31.72 27.86
C ALA A 311 3.92 -30.30 28.47
N GLU A 312 4.93 -29.92 29.24
CA GLU A 312 5.03 -28.60 29.85
C GLU A 312 5.39 -27.53 28.81
N SER A 313 6.27 -27.86 27.87
CA SER A 313 6.58 -26.98 26.72
C SER A 313 5.35 -26.74 25.85
N ALA A 314 4.59 -27.80 25.56
CA ALA A 314 3.34 -27.71 24.83
C ALA A 314 2.27 -26.89 25.58
N MET A 315 2.21 -27.02 26.92
CA MET A 315 1.28 -26.24 27.75
C MET A 315 1.55 -24.74 27.62
N ILE A 316 2.81 -24.30 27.71
CA ILE A 316 3.16 -22.89 27.52
C ILE A 316 2.78 -22.43 26.13
N LEU A 317 3.14 -23.20 25.11
CA LEU A 317 2.84 -22.82 23.73
C LEU A 317 1.33 -22.73 23.47
N LEU A 318 0.53 -23.59 24.09
CA LEU A 318 -0.91 -23.61 23.95
C LEU A 318 -1.56 -22.40 24.66
N THR A 319 -0.94 -21.80 25.69
CA THR A 319 -1.47 -20.60 26.34
C THR A 319 -1.30 -19.33 25.50
N VAL A 320 -0.35 -19.34 24.56
CA VAL A 320 -0.08 -18.15 23.71
C VAL A 320 -1.30 -17.74 22.87
N PRO A 321 -1.97 -18.59 22.08
CA PRO A 321 -3.17 -18.21 21.34
C PRO A 321 -4.28 -17.64 22.23
N PHE A 322 -4.46 -18.19 23.42
CA PHE A 322 -5.48 -17.67 24.35
C PHE A 322 -5.10 -16.29 24.92
N SER A 323 -3.80 -16.00 25.07
CA SER A 323 -3.36 -14.68 25.52
C SER A 323 -3.64 -13.59 24.48
N LEU A 324 -3.78 -13.94 23.18
CA LEU A 324 -4.10 -13.00 22.12
C LEU A 324 -5.58 -12.54 22.12
N ILE A 325 -6.47 -13.27 22.80
CA ILE A 325 -7.92 -12.99 22.81
C ILE A 325 -8.20 -11.56 23.28
N GLY A 326 -7.55 -11.09 24.35
CA GLY A 326 -7.72 -9.72 24.83
C GLY A 326 -7.28 -8.66 23.81
N GLY A 327 -6.25 -8.96 23.03
CA GLY A 327 -5.83 -8.11 21.92
C GLY A 327 -6.88 -8.02 20.81
N VAL A 328 -7.49 -9.16 20.43
CA VAL A 328 -8.59 -9.20 19.45
C VAL A 328 -9.78 -8.38 19.94
N TRP A 329 -10.19 -8.58 21.19
CA TRP A 329 -11.27 -7.78 21.77
C TRP A 329 -11.00 -6.28 21.75
N LEU A 330 -9.78 -5.87 22.12
CA LEU A 330 -9.47 -4.44 22.19
C LEU A 330 -9.40 -3.78 20.80
N ILE A 331 -8.82 -4.44 19.79
CA ILE A 331 -8.81 -3.89 18.43
C ILE A 331 -10.23 -3.77 17.86
N THR A 332 -11.11 -4.76 18.13
CA THR A 332 -12.51 -4.72 17.71
C THR A 332 -13.28 -3.59 18.40
N LEU A 333 -13.08 -3.40 19.71
CA LEU A 333 -13.69 -2.30 20.48
C LEU A 333 -13.26 -0.91 19.98
N LEU A 334 -12.01 -0.78 19.53
CA LEU A 334 -11.47 0.47 19.01
C LEU A 334 -11.77 0.68 17.52
N GLY A 335 -12.41 -0.28 16.85
CA GLY A 335 -12.70 -0.22 15.42
C GLY A 335 -11.45 -0.27 14.54
N PHE A 336 -10.40 -0.96 14.99
CA PHE A 336 -9.17 -1.11 14.21
C PHE A 336 -9.21 -2.39 13.36
N ASP A 337 -8.94 -2.24 12.07
CA ASP A 337 -8.82 -3.38 11.17
C ASP A 337 -7.51 -4.15 11.36
N MET A 338 -7.56 -5.43 10.98
CA MET A 338 -6.37 -6.27 10.93
C MET A 338 -5.38 -5.73 9.89
N SER A 339 -4.21 -5.32 10.32
CA SER A 339 -3.14 -4.74 9.49
C SER A 339 -1.78 -5.35 9.86
N ILE A 340 -0.76 -5.06 9.06
CA ILE A 340 0.61 -5.47 9.40
C ILE A 340 1.03 -4.87 10.76
N ALA A 341 0.60 -3.65 11.08
CA ALA A 341 0.88 -3.01 12.34
C ALA A 341 0.22 -3.76 13.53
N THR A 342 -1.04 -4.15 13.43
CA THR A 342 -1.73 -4.96 14.44
C THR A 342 -1.08 -6.34 14.57
N ALA A 343 -0.68 -6.97 13.46
CA ALA A 343 0.01 -8.26 13.48
C ALA A 343 1.36 -8.19 14.25
N VAL A 344 2.13 -7.12 14.09
CA VAL A 344 3.36 -6.89 14.87
C VAL A 344 3.05 -6.80 16.37
N GLY A 345 1.98 -6.10 16.75
CA GLY A 345 1.52 -6.04 18.14
C GLY A 345 1.16 -7.42 18.70
N PHE A 346 0.48 -8.26 17.94
CA PHE A 346 0.18 -9.65 18.34
C PHE A 346 1.44 -10.51 18.51
N ILE A 347 2.43 -10.37 17.63
CA ILE A 347 3.72 -11.07 17.76
C ILE A 347 4.42 -10.66 19.06
N ALA A 348 4.40 -9.38 19.41
CA ALA A 348 4.98 -8.89 20.67
C ALA A 348 4.28 -9.48 21.89
N VAL A 349 2.93 -9.53 21.88
CA VAL A 349 2.14 -10.19 22.96
C VAL A 349 2.47 -11.66 23.08
N ALA A 350 2.59 -12.38 21.97
CA ALA A 350 2.94 -13.80 21.96
C ALA A 350 4.30 -14.05 22.63
N GLY A 351 5.29 -13.19 22.37
CA GLY A 351 6.60 -13.24 23.04
C GLY A 351 6.51 -13.03 24.56
N LEU A 352 5.81 -11.97 24.98
CA LEU A 352 5.61 -11.65 26.41
C LEU A 352 4.80 -12.74 27.14
N ALA A 353 3.79 -13.31 26.50
CA ALA A 353 2.99 -14.41 27.08
C ALA A 353 3.84 -15.68 27.26
N ALA A 354 4.68 -16.03 26.29
CA ALA A 354 5.59 -17.15 26.40
C ALA A 354 6.61 -16.94 27.53
N GLU A 355 7.21 -15.76 27.63
CA GLU A 355 8.15 -15.39 28.69
C GLU A 355 7.53 -15.53 30.07
N THR A 356 6.39 -14.88 30.29
CA THR A 356 5.70 -14.93 31.59
C THR A 356 5.24 -16.32 31.95
N GLY A 357 4.80 -17.13 30.97
CA GLY A 357 4.42 -18.52 31.14
C GLY A 357 5.58 -19.42 31.57
N VAL A 358 6.74 -19.28 30.93
CA VAL A 358 7.98 -20.02 31.29
C VAL A 358 8.37 -19.74 32.73
N VAL A 359 8.42 -18.46 33.10
CA VAL A 359 8.84 -18.09 34.46
C VAL A 359 7.84 -18.61 35.49
N MET A 360 6.54 -18.53 35.25
CA MET A 360 5.54 -19.12 36.14
C MET A 360 5.79 -20.63 36.33
N LEU A 361 6.02 -21.34 35.24
CA LEU A 361 6.25 -22.78 35.30
C LEU A 361 7.52 -23.17 36.09
N VAL A 362 8.59 -22.37 35.97
CA VAL A 362 9.82 -22.58 36.76
C VAL A 362 9.51 -22.47 38.25
N TYR A 363 8.79 -21.47 38.69
CA TYR A 363 8.40 -21.33 40.11
C TYR A 363 7.49 -22.46 40.58
N LEU A 364 6.55 -22.91 39.79
CA LEU A 364 5.71 -24.05 40.10
C LEU A 364 6.51 -25.35 40.27
N ARG A 365 7.49 -25.57 39.40
CA ARG A 365 8.41 -26.73 39.47
C ARG A 365 9.31 -26.64 40.69
N GLU A 366 9.84 -25.48 40.99
CA GLU A 366 10.71 -25.29 42.15
C GLU A 366 9.94 -25.56 43.46
N ALA A 367 8.73 -25.03 43.58
CA ALA A 367 7.87 -25.32 44.72
C ALA A 367 7.56 -26.83 44.82
N MET A 368 7.20 -27.48 43.70
CA MET A 368 6.92 -28.91 43.66
C MET A 368 8.16 -29.74 44.02
N ASN A 369 9.34 -29.39 43.56
CA ASN A 369 10.57 -30.07 43.88
C ASN A 369 10.98 -29.88 45.33
N ARG A 370 10.75 -28.71 45.94
CA ARG A 370 10.97 -28.44 47.34
C ARG A 370 10.05 -29.32 48.19
N TYR A 371 8.75 -29.39 47.89
CA TYR A 371 7.80 -30.27 48.61
C TYR A 371 8.18 -31.77 48.50
N ARG A 372 8.76 -32.16 47.35
CA ARG A 372 9.26 -33.52 47.13
C ARG A 372 10.53 -33.83 47.96
N SER A 373 11.45 -32.90 48.05
CA SER A 373 12.71 -33.06 48.82
C SER A 373 12.47 -33.06 50.35
N GLU A 374 11.41 -32.35 50.79
CA GLU A 374 10.98 -32.32 52.20
C GLU A 374 10.05 -33.46 52.58
N GLU A 375 9.85 -34.45 51.69
CA GLU A 375 8.91 -35.60 51.85
C GLU A 375 7.47 -35.21 52.22
N ARG A 376 7.05 -33.98 51.88
CA ARG A 376 5.76 -33.42 52.15
C ARG A 376 4.71 -33.75 51.08
N LEU A 377 5.05 -34.40 50.00
CA LEU A 377 4.21 -34.68 48.85
C LEU A 377 3.54 -36.06 49.00
N LYS A 378 2.56 -36.19 49.90
CA LYS A 378 1.88 -37.43 50.20
C LYS A 378 0.50 -37.58 49.60
N ASN A 379 -0.24 -36.47 49.47
CA ASN A 379 -1.63 -36.44 49.04
C ASN A 379 -1.88 -35.42 47.92
N HIS A 380 -3.04 -35.50 47.26
CA HIS A 380 -3.49 -34.51 46.28
C HIS A 380 -3.58 -33.08 46.82
N GLU A 381 -3.79 -32.93 48.11
CA GLU A 381 -3.85 -31.65 48.79
C GLU A 381 -2.46 -30.99 48.92
N ASP A 382 -1.43 -31.80 49.11
CA ASP A 382 -0.05 -31.34 49.16
C ASP A 382 0.41 -30.82 47.81
N VAL A 383 0.02 -31.47 46.69
CA VAL A 383 0.25 -30.99 45.32
C VAL A 383 -0.43 -29.64 45.11
N ARG A 384 -1.67 -29.50 45.59
CA ARG A 384 -2.40 -28.22 45.50
C ARG A 384 -1.69 -27.12 46.27
N ASN A 385 -1.23 -27.40 47.49
CA ASN A 385 -0.55 -26.43 48.34
C ASN A 385 0.80 -25.99 47.73
N ALA A 386 1.57 -26.92 47.15
CA ALA A 386 2.81 -26.62 46.44
C ALA A 386 2.56 -25.72 45.23
N VAL A 387 1.52 -25.99 44.43
CA VAL A 387 1.15 -25.18 43.29
C VAL A 387 0.72 -23.76 43.70
N ILE A 388 -0.09 -23.65 44.76
CA ILE A 388 -0.52 -22.34 45.28
C ILE A 388 0.69 -21.56 45.79
N GLU A 389 1.59 -22.16 46.53
CA GLU A 389 2.80 -21.49 47.03
C GLU A 389 3.69 -20.99 45.88
N GLY A 390 3.97 -21.85 44.90
CA GLY A 390 4.74 -21.46 43.70
C GLY A 390 4.10 -20.31 42.91
N ALA A 391 2.77 -20.38 42.73
CA ALA A 391 2.05 -19.32 42.03
C ALA A 391 2.07 -17.99 42.81
N LEU A 392 1.84 -18.01 44.13
CA LEU A 392 1.83 -16.81 44.97
C LEU A 392 3.15 -16.04 44.93
N LEU A 393 4.29 -16.74 44.89
CA LEU A 393 5.61 -16.10 44.78
C LEU A 393 5.75 -15.29 43.51
N ARG A 394 5.01 -15.61 42.45
CA ARG A 394 5.11 -14.92 41.12
C ARG A 394 4.04 -13.82 40.91
N VAL A 395 2.94 -13.82 41.71
CA VAL A 395 1.86 -12.82 41.54
C VAL A 395 2.40 -11.38 41.56
N ARG A 396 3.14 -11.03 42.59
CA ARG A 396 3.63 -9.65 42.78
C ARG A 396 4.60 -9.21 41.64
N PRO A 397 5.67 -9.97 41.31
CA PRO A 397 6.57 -9.58 40.20
C PRO A 397 5.84 -9.49 38.87
N LEU A 398 4.94 -10.43 38.56
CA LEU A 398 4.20 -10.45 37.29
C LEU A 398 3.25 -9.24 37.17
N LEU A 399 2.50 -8.92 38.23
CA LEU A 399 1.63 -7.75 38.20
C LEU A 399 2.44 -6.45 38.06
N MET A 400 3.61 -6.35 38.69
CA MET A 400 4.48 -5.18 38.52
C MET A 400 4.93 -5.03 37.05
N THR A 401 5.39 -6.09 36.39
CA THR A 401 5.82 -6.02 34.99
C THR A 401 4.64 -5.69 34.05
N VAL A 402 3.50 -6.31 34.25
CA VAL A 402 2.30 -6.05 33.42
C VAL A 402 1.83 -4.61 33.59
N ILE A 403 1.70 -4.11 34.81
CA ILE A 403 1.25 -2.75 35.07
C ILE A 403 2.26 -1.72 34.50
N THR A 404 3.55 -1.94 34.68
CA THR A 404 4.57 -1.06 34.14
C THR A 404 4.53 -1.00 32.62
N THR A 405 4.37 -2.15 31.95
CA THR A 405 4.26 -2.21 30.49
C THR A 405 2.96 -1.54 30.01
N LEU A 406 1.83 -1.76 30.68
CA LEU A 406 0.58 -1.08 30.35
C LEU A 406 0.70 0.43 30.50
N LEU A 407 1.28 0.91 31.59
CA LEU A 407 1.52 2.36 31.80
C LEU A 407 2.43 2.96 30.75
N ALA A 408 3.43 2.21 30.27
CA ALA A 408 4.31 2.65 29.19
C ALA A 408 3.61 2.76 27.84
N LEU A 409 2.59 1.93 27.58
CA LEU A 409 1.81 1.94 26.34
C LEU A 409 0.67 2.97 26.34
N LEU A 410 0.20 3.43 27.52
CA LEU A 410 -0.89 4.41 27.62
C LEU A 410 -0.62 5.71 26.85
N PRO A 411 0.53 6.37 26.95
CA PRO A 411 0.81 7.59 26.20
C PRO A 411 0.70 7.39 24.69
N ILE A 412 1.10 6.21 24.20
CA ILE A 412 1.00 5.85 22.77
C ILE A 412 -0.45 5.74 22.35
N MET A 413 -1.31 5.14 23.18
CA MET A 413 -2.74 4.98 22.89
C MET A 413 -3.48 6.31 22.80
N PHE A 414 -3.07 7.32 23.56
CA PHE A 414 -3.71 8.64 23.58
C PHE A 414 -3.01 9.70 22.72
N GLY A 415 -1.86 9.38 22.10
CA GLY A 415 -1.15 10.29 21.23
C GLY A 415 -2.02 10.77 20.05
N THR A 416 -1.96 12.05 19.69
CA THR A 416 -2.72 12.66 18.58
C THR A 416 -1.82 13.19 17.46
N GLU A 417 -0.52 13.02 17.58
CA GLU A 417 0.46 13.51 16.63
C GLU A 417 0.48 12.72 15.31
N THR A 418 1.05 13.32 14.30
CA THR A 418 1.22 12.66 12.99
C THR A 418 2.01 11.35 13.13
N GLY A 419 1.45 10.24 12.66
CA GLY A 419 2.03 8.90 12.80
C GLY A 419 1.57 8.14 14.06
N ALA A 420 0.89 8.79 15.02
CA ALA A 420 0.34 8.13 16.19
C ALA A 420 -0.64 7.01 15.85
N GLU A 421 -1.35 7.11 14.72
CA GLU A 421 -2.31 6.10 14.24
C GLU A 421 -1.66 4.72 14.06
N VAL A 422 -0.46 4.67 13.48
CA VAL A 422 0.28 3.40 13.29
C VAL A 422 0.73 2.84 14.64
N MET A 423 1.25 3.70 15.51
CA MET A 423 1.70 3.30 16.84
C MET A 423 0.53 2.79 17.71
N LYS A 424 -0.64 3.43 17.63
CA LYS A 424 -1.88 2.96 18.30
C LYS A 424 -2.28 1.56 17.82
N ARG A 425 -2.22 1.29 16.51
CA ARG A 425 -2.53 -0.02 15.95
C ARG A 425 -1.56 -1.11 16.39
N ILE A 426 -0.30 -0.79 16.68
CA ILE A 426 0.67 -1.71 17.29
C ILE A 426 0.38 -1.90 18.78
N ALA A 427 0.12 -0.80 19.50
CA ALA A 427 -0.06 -0.82 20.95
C ALA A 427 -1.38 -1.46 21.40
N ALA A 428 -2.47 -1.29 20.63
CA ALA A 428 -3.78 -1.79 21.01
C ALA A 428 -3.82 -3.31 21.26
N PRO A 429 -3.36 -4.20 20.34
CA PRO A 429 -3.31 -5.62 20.63
C PRO A 429 -2.38 -5.95 21.81
N MET A 430 -1.30 -5.15 22.03
CA MET A 430 -0.42 -5.35 23.17
C MET A 430 -1.12 -5.05 24.50
N VAL A 431 -1.83 -3.93 24.60
CA VAL A 431 -2.58 -3.56 25.81
C VAL A 431 -3.63 -4.63 26.16
N GLY A 432 -4.47 -5.00 25.19
CA GLY A 432 -5.50 -6.01 25.42
C GLY A 432 -4.92 -7.40 25.69
N GLY A 433 -3.92 -7.80 24.92
CA GLY A 433 -3.27 -9.10 25.04
C GLY A 433 -2.48 -9.28 26.33
N LEU A 434 -1.87 -8.20 26.87
CA LEU A 434 -1.16 -8.27 28.15
C LEU A 434 -2.09 -8.59 29.32
N VAL A 435 -3.31 -8.04 29.31
CA VAL A 435 -4.32 -8.32 30.33
C VAL A 435 -4.73 -9.79 30.30
N SER A 436 -5.05 -10.34 29.12
CA SER A 436 -5.39 -11.75 28.97
C SER A 436 -4.20 -12.68 29.25
N ALA A 437 -2.98 -12.30 28.87
CA ALA A 437 -1.76 -13.05 29.19
C ALA A 437 -1.52 -13.14 30.70
N ALA A 438 -1.73 -12.04 31.44
CA ALA A 438 -1.62 -12.05 32.90
C ALA A 438 -2.65 -12.99 33.55
N PHE A 439 -3.90 -12.95 33.09
CA PHE A 439 -4.96 -13.86 33.56
C PHE A 439 -4.61 -15.33 33.27
N MET A 440 -4.15 -15.64 32.06
CA MET A 440 -3.73 -16.98 31.66
C MET A 440 -2.56 -17.48 32.50
N THR A 441 -1.57 -16.64 32.74
CA THR A 441 -0.37 -17.00 33.51
C THR A 441 -0.68 -17.21 34.99
N LEU A 442 -1.54 -16.36 35.59
CA LEU A 442 -1.84 -16.45 37.03
C LEU A 442 -2.84 -17.54 37.39
N ILE A 443 -3.78 -17.86 36.52
CA ILE A 443 -4.89 -18.78 36.85
C ILE A 443 -4.78 -20.06 36.03
N ILE A 444 -4.70 -19.98 34.72
CA ILE A 444 -4.82 -21.17 33.86
C ILE A 444 -3.56 -22.04 33.91
N ILE A 445 -2.36 -21.46 33.85
CA ILE A 445 -1.10 -22.25 33.93
C ILE A 445 -1.02 -23.04 35.25
N PRO A 446 -1.24 -22.47 36.47
CA PRO A 446 -1.23 -23.22 37.70
C PRO A 446 -2.29 -24.32 37.76
N VAL A 447 -3.50 -24.04 37.25
CA VAL A 447 -4.58 -25.04 37.22
C VAL A 447 -4.24 -26.22 36.29
N VAL A 448 -3.77 -25.95 35.10
CA VAL A 448 -3.37 -27.02 34.15
C VAL A 448 -2.19 -27.82 34.70
N PHE A 449 -1.20 -27.14 35.29
CA PHE A 449 -0.05 -27.80 35.95
C PHE A 449 -0.51 -28.71 37.10
N LEU A 450 -1.47 -28.25 37.94
CA LEU A 450 -2.07 -29.03 38.99
C LEU A 450 -2.74 -30.31 38.45
N LEU A 451 -3.53 -30.17 37.37
CA LEU A 451 -4.25 -31.31 36.78
C LEU A 451 -3.29 -32.36 36.19
N ILE A 452 -2.21 -31.93 35.56
CA ILE A 452 -1.18 -32.85 35.00
C ILE A 452 -0.50 -33.62 36.13
N ASN A 453 -0.07 -32.93 37.20
CA ASN A 453 0.65 -33.57 38.30
C ASN A 453 -0.24 -34.46 39.17
N ARG A 454 -1.53 -34.14 39.32
CA ARG A 454 -2.51 -35.04 40.00
C ARG A 454 -2.67 -36.38 39.29
N ARG A 455 -2.72 -36.37 37.93
CA ARG A 455 -2.81 -37.60 37.13
C ARG A 455 -1.57 -38.49 37.31
N GLN A 456 -0.38 -37.89 37.42
CA GLN A 456 0.86 -38.62 37.60
C GLN A 456 0.96 -39.31 38.99
N LEU A 457 0.43 -38.68 40.04
CA LEU A 457 0.36 -39.31 41.37
C LEU A 457 -0.61 -40.49 41.38
N GLY A 458 -1.79 -40.37 40.81
CA GLY A 458 -2.78 -41.44 40.71
C GLY A 458 -2.32 -42.65 39.90
N SER A 459 -1.49 -42.44 38.90
CA SER A 459 -0.88 -43.51 38.13
C SER A 459 0.20 -44.29 38.92
N ARG A 460 1.02 -43.61 39.73
CA ARG A 460 2.06 -44.25 40.55
C ARG A 460 1.44 -45.06 41.70
N THR A 461 0.38 -44.63 42.31
CA THR A 461 -0.32 -45.37 43.35
C THR A 461 -0.99 -46.65 42.81
N ARG A 462 -1.48 -46.63 41.56
CA ARG A 462 -2.02 -47.84 40.90
C ARG A 462 -0.94 -48.86 40.57
N THR A 463 0.25 -48.43 40.11
CA THR A 463 1.34 -49.33 39.76
C THR A 463 1.96 -49.99 40.99
N GLN A 464 1.90 -49.37 42.17
CA GLN A 464 2.31 -49.97 43.44
C GLN A 464 1.30 -50.97 44.00
N LEU A 465 -0.01 -50.80 43.74
CA LEU A 465 -1.07 -51.74 44.14
C LEU A 465 -1.17 -52.97 43.23
N ASP A 466 -0.59 -52.95 42.04
CA ASP A 466 -0.53 -54.09 41.09
C ASP A 466 0.76 -54.94 41.25
N ILE A 467 1.63 -54.60 42.21
CA ILE A 467 2.90 -55.29 42.47
C ILE A 467 2.90 -55.98 43.86
N ASP A 468 1.96 -55.65 44.76
CA ASP A 468 1.70 -56.34 46.02
C ASP A 468 0.48 -57.31 45.86
#